data_49506fa90baf22a3743eb7191704057e
#
_entry.id   49506fa90baf22a3743eb7191704057e
#
_cell.length_a   1.000
_cell.length_b   1.000
_cell.length_c   1.000
_cell.angle_alpha   90.00
_cell.angle_beta   90.00
_cell.angle_gamma   90.00
#
_symmetry.space_group_name_H-M   'P 1'
#
loop_
_entity.id
_entity.type
_entity.pdbx_description
1 polymer ?
#
loop_
_entity_poly.entity_id
_entity_poly.type
_entity_poly.pdbx_seq_one_letter_code
_entity_poly.pdbx_strand_id
1 'polypeptide(L)'
;IPEPIKEEGREQMLVQMLAEKKSAEPGVLRVSTEKNLYQCLNLQIKSDLFVSTTEGVTLFEAKAGGSKAEDLYQLRMYHDGCVADDMEVREAVLIAQRHPDTVKALLTELNRQKDKKGRLYHFALTTWDEEGIALPPDAA
;
A
#
# COMPACT_ATOMS: atom_id res chain seq x y z
N ILE A 1 15.18 5.54 -30.40
CA ILE A 1 14.00 5.96 -29.64
C ILE A 1 13.91 5.09 -28.40
N PRO A 2 13.93 5.69 -27.21
CA PRO A 2 13.83 4.91 -26.01
C PRO A 2 12.49 4.18 -25.94
N GLU A 3 12.51 2.95 -25.46
CA GLU A 3 11.29 2.19 -25.27
C GLU A 3 10.44 2.82 -24.15
N PRO A 4 9.10 2.73 -24.27
CA PRO A 4 8.22 3.17 -23.21
C PRO A 4 8.50 2.42 -21.91
N ILE A 5 8.44 3.14 -20.79
CA ILE A 5 8.48 2.51 -19.47
C ILE A 5 7.19 1.71 -19.31
N LYS A 6 7.32 0.42 -19.02
CA LYS A 6 6.17 -0.45 -18.77
C LYS A 6 5.49 -0.02 -17.48
N GLU A 7 4.19 -0.27 -17.37
CA GLU A 7 3.42 0.06 -16.16
C GLU A 7 4.07 -0.49 -14.89
N GLU A 8 4.52 -1.74 -14.93
CA GLU A 8 5.23 -2.36 -13.82
C GLU A 8 6.49 -1.58 -13.40
N GLY A 9 7.29 -1.12 -14.36
CA GLY A 9 8.46 -0.30 -14.09
C GLY A 9 8.11 1.05 -13.51
N ARG A 10 7.01 1.66 -13.96
CA ARG A 10 6.50 2.92 -13.40
C ARG A 10 6.09 2.75 -11.95
N GLU A 11 5.38 1.66 -11.63
CA GLU A 11 4.98 1.37 -10.25
C GLU A 11 6.20 1.21 -9.34
N GLN A 12 7.23 0.48 -9.78
CA GLN A 12 8.46 0.31 -9.03
C GLN A 12 9.16 1.64 -8.75
N MET A 13 9.23 2.51 -9.76
CA MET A 13 9.82 3.85 -9.60
C MET A 13 9.03 4.68 -8.57
N LEU A 14 7.71 4.66 -8.67
CA LEU A 14 6.84 5.39 -7.76
C LEU A 14 6.94 4.87 -6.32
N VAL A 15 6.98 3.56 -6.14
CA VAL A 15 7.16 2.93 -4.82
C VAL A 15 8.51 3.36 -4.23
N GLN A 16 9.57 3.39 -5.02
CA GLN A 16 10.88 3.83 -4.55
C GLN A 16 10.87 5.29 -4.10
N MET A 17 10.21 6.16 -4.86
CA MET A 17 10.06 7.57 -4.49
C MET A 17 9.26 7.73 -3.20
N LEU A 18 8.19 6.95 -3.05
CA LEU A 18 7.38 6.94 -1.84
C LEU A 18 8.19 6.43 -0.64
N ALA A 19 8.97 5.37 -0.82
CA ALA A 19 9.83 4.81 0.23
C ALA A 19 10.84 5.85 0.72
N GLU A 20 11.47 6.60 -0.17
CA GLU A 20 12.41 7.66 0.19
C GLU A 20 11.72 8.77 0.98
N LYS A 21 10.53 9.18 0.55
CA LYS A 21 9.75 10.20 1.25
C LYS A 21 9.37 9.74 2.65
N LYS A 22 8.85 8.52 2.79
CA LYS A 22 8.43 7.98 4.08
C LYS A 22 9.60 7.78 5.03
N SER A 23 10.76 7.38 4.54
CA SER A 23 11.94 7.19 5.39
C SER A 23 12.43 8.49 6.04
N ALA A 24 12.10 9.64 5.46
CA ALA A 24 12.45 10.94 5.98
C ALA A 24 11.42 11.50 6.99
N GLU A 25 10.27 10.87 7.15
CA GLU A 25 9.21 11.35 8.05
C GLU A 25 9.55 11.07 9.52
N PRO A 26 9.18 11.99 10.44
CA PRO A 26 9.37 11.75 11.88
C PRO A 26 8.56 10.53 12.34
N GLY A 27 9.12 9.75 13.25
CA GLY A 27 8.45 8.57 13.81
C GLY A 27 8.55 7.31 12.97
N VAL A 28 9.11 7.39 11.77
CA VAL A 28 9.36 6.22 10.92
C VAL A 28 10.64 5.53 11.40
N LEU A 29 10.52 4.26 11.75
CA LEU A 29 11.63 3.45 12.24
C LEU A 29 12.30 2.67 11.11
N ARG A 30 11.51 2.17 10.16
CA ARG A 30 12.01 1.34 9.08
C ARG A 30 11.05 1.38 7.89
N VAL A 31 11.61 1.37 6.69
CA VAL A 31 10.86 1.27 5.43
C VAL A 31 11.40 0.06 4.67
N SER A 32 10.50 -0.82 4.20
CA SER A 32 10.87 -1.99 3.43
C SER A 32 9.96 -2.10 2.21
N THR A 33 10.53 -2.33 1.04
CA THR A 33 9.78 -2.70 -0.16
C THR A 33 9.69 -4.22 -0.21
N GLU A 34 8.56 -4.72 -0.70
CA GLU A 34 8.36 -6.17 -0.87
C GLU A 34 8.58 -6.99 0.41
N LYS A 35 8.11 -6.45 1.56
CA LYS A 35 8.17 -7.17 2.83
C LYS A 35 7.32 -8.45 2.78
N ASN A 36 7.90 -9.58 3.14
CA ASN A 36 7.17 -10.84 3.26
C ASN A 36 6.22 -10.81 4.46
N LEU A 37 4.97 -11.21 4.21
CA LEU A 37 3.91 -11.32 5.21
C LEU A 37 3.53 -12.80 5.36
N TYR A 38 2.74 -13.13 6.38
CA TYR A 38 2.38 -14.52 6.71
C TYR A 38 3.62 -15.41 6.92
N GLN A 39 4.67 -14.86 7.50
CA GLN A 39 5.88 -15.62 7.76
C GLN A 39 5.62 -16.82 8.66
N CYS A 40 4.67 -16.70 9.59
CA CYS A 40 4.26 -17.78 10.47
C CYS A 40 3.68 -18.99 9.71
N LEU A 41 3.16 -18.78 8.49
CA LEU A 41 2.63 -19.82 7.63
C LEU A 41 3.58 -20.18 6.48
N ASN A 42 4.75 -19.57 6.45
CA ASN A 42 5.76 -19.78 5.41
C ASN A 42 5.23 -19.48 4.00
N LEU A 43 4.36 -18.48 3.87
CA LEU A 43 3.83 -18.02 2.59
C LEU A 43 4.70 -16.88 2.04
N GLN A 44 4.75 -16.77 0.70
CA GLN A 44 5.51 -15.73 0.01
C GLN A 44 4.59 -14.62 -0.51
N ILE A 45 3.89 -13.98 0.41
CA ILE A 45 3.03 -12.84 0.11
C ILE A 45 3.79 -11.57 0.50
N LYS A 46 3.92 -10.63 -0.43
CA LYS A 46 4.72 -9.42 -0.23
C LYS A 46 3.86 -8.17 -0.41
N SER A 47 3.97 -7.23 0.53
CA SER A 47 3.38 -5.90 0.35
C SER A 47 4.30 -5.04 -0.53
N ASP A 48 3.73 -4.09 -1.26
CA ASP A 48 4.51 -3.17 -2.10
C ASP A 48 5.40 -2.27 -1.25
N LEU A 49 4.88 -1.78 -0.13
CA LEU A 49 5.65 -0.97 0.79
C LEU A 49 5.18 -1.22 2.22
N PHE A 50 6.12 -1.37 3.12
CA PHE A 50 5.90 -1.63 4.53
C PHE A 50 6.65 -0.55 5.32
N VAL A 51 5.92 0.23 6.11
CA VAL A 51 6.49 1.31 6.91
C VAL A 51 6.25 1.03 8.39
N SER A 52 7.31 0.77 9.13
CA SER A 52 7.25 0.57 10.58
C SER A 52 7.40 1.91 11.29
N THR A 53 6.45 2.23 12.16
CA THR A 53 6.47 3.47 12.92
C THR A 53 6.36 3.18 14.41
N THR A 54 6.52 4.23 15.23
CA THR A 54 6.34 4.12 16.69
C THR A 54 4.91 3.74 17.08
N GLU A 55 3.93 3.93 16.19
CA GLU A 55 2.52 3.66 16.44
C GLU A 55 2.01 2.40 15.75
N GLY A 56 2.87 1.65 15.10
CA GLY A 56 2.51 0.44 14.36
C GLY A 56 2.96 0.50 12.91
N VAL A 57 2.38 -0.37 12.10
CA VAL A 57 2.77 -0.56 10.70
C VAL A 57 1.79 0.15 9.77
N THR A 58 2.30 0.85 8.78
CA THR A 58 1.52 1.35 7.65
C THR A 58 1.90 0.53 6.41
N LEU A 59 0.88 -0.03 5.76
CA LEU A 59 1.04 -0.84 4.55
C LEU A 59 0.59 -0.04 3.34
N PHE A 60 1.24 -0.26 2.21
CA PHE A 60 0.85 0.36 0.95
C PHE A 60 0.69 -0.68 -0.16
N GLU A 61 -0.39 -0.56 -0.92
CA GLU A 61 -0.55 -1.16 -2.24
C GLU A 61 -0.49 -0.03 -3.25
N ALA A 62 0.38 -0.14 -4.24
CA ALA A 62 0.67 0.94 -5.19
C ALA A 62 0.24 0.58 -6.60
N LYS A 63 -0.41 1.52 -7.28
CA LYS A 63 -0.80 1.42 -8.69
C LYS A 63 -0.35 2.68 -9.42
N ALA A 64 0.22 2.52 -10.62
CA ALA A 64 0.62 3.65 -11.44
C ALA A 64 -0.58 4.38 -12.04
N GLY A 65 -1.63 3.64 -12.41
CA GLY A 65 -2.86 4.17 -12.98
C GLY A 65 -4.00 4.26 -11.98
N GLY A 66 -5.21 4.00 -12.45
CA GLY A 66 -6.39 3.95 -11.58
C GLY A 66 -6.45 2.68 -10.74
N SER A 67 -6.97 2.79 -9.53
CA SER A 67 -7.15 1.63 -8.66
C SER A 67 -8.40 0.83 -9.04
N LYS A 68 -8.49 -0.40 -8.50
CA LYS A 68 -9.60 -1.33 -8.72
C LYS A 68 -10.00 -1.96 -7.39
N ALA A 69 -11.17 -2.57 -7.35
CA ALA A 69 -11.66 -3.26 -6.16
C ALA A 69 -10.69 -4.34 -5.68
N GLU A 70 -10.10 -5.09 -6.61
CA GLU A 70 -9.12 -6.14 -6.27
C GLU A 70 -7.93 -5.59 -5.47
N ASP A 71 -7.56 -4.35 -5.70
CA ASP A 71 -6.43 -3.73 -4.99
C ASP A 71 -6.72 -3.57 -3.50
N LEU A 72 -7.97 -3.29 -3.13
CA LEU A 72 -8.38 -3.23 -1.73
C LEU A 72 -8.38 -4.61 -1.07
N TYR A 73 -8.80 -5.64 -1.78
CA TYR A 73 -8.73 -7.02 -1.27
C TYR A 73 -7.29 -7.48 -1.11
N GLN A 74 -6.40 -7.06 -2.00
CA GLN A 74 -4.96 -7.31 -1.89
C GLN A 74 -4.42 -6.67 -0.61
N LEU A 75 -4.81 -5.43 -0.35
CA LEU A 75 -4.41 -4.68 0.83
C LEU A 75 -4.94 -5.33 2.12
N ARG A 76 -6.19 -5.84 2.07
CA ARG A 76 -6.77 -6.58 3.19
C ARG A 76 -5.95 -7.85 3.48
N MET A 77 -5.51 -8.54 2.45
CA MET A 77 -4.65 -9.71 2.60
C MET A 77 -3.33 -9.33 3.29
N TYR A 78 -2.75 -8.20 2.95
CA TYR A 78 -1.53 -7.71 3.59
C TYR A 78 -1.77 -7.39 5.08
N HIS A 79 -2.88 -6.71 5.38
CA HIS A 79 -3.27 -6.44 6.76
C HIS A 79 -3.39 -7.73 7.56
N ASP A 80 -4.12 -8.70 7.04
CA ASP A 80 -4.35 -9.98 7.71
C ASP A 80 -3.04 -10.75 7.89
N GLY A 81 -2.11 -10.61 6.95
CA GLY A 81 -0.78 -11.21 7.06
C GLY A 81 0.04 -10.62 8.20
N CYS A 82 -0.03 -9.31 8.37
CA CYS A 82 0.63 -8.64 9.50
C CYS A 82 0.03 -9.09 10.82
N VAL A 83 -1.30 -9.17 10.90
CA VAL A 83 -2.00 -9.63 12.11
C VAL A 83 -1.61 -11.09 12.43
N ALA A 84 -1.52 -11.95 11.42
CA ALA A 84 -1.07 -13.33 11.59
C ALA A 84 0.36 -13.42 12.14
N ASP A 85 1.21 -12.46 11.77
CA ASP A 85 2.60 -12.37 12.24
C ASP A 85 2.73 -11.53 13.52
N ASP A 86 1.64 -11.29 14.23
CA ASP A 86 1.58 -10.54 15.49
C ASP A 86 2.05 -9.09 15.40
N MET A 87 1.89 -8.48 14.22
CA MET A 87 2.18 -7.06 14.03
C MET A 87 0.92 -6.22 14.23
N GLU A 88 1.09 -5.02 14.76
CA GLU A 88 -0.01 -4.06 14.89
C GLU A 88 -0.06 -3.19 13.65
N VAL A 89 -1.18 -3.24 12.92
CA VAL A 89 -1.38 -2.43 11.72
C VAL A 89 -2.10 -1.14 12.10
N ARG A 90 -1.44 -0.02 11.89
CA ARG A 90 -2.01 1.30 12.10
C ARG A 90 -2.95 1.69 10.97
N GLU A 91 -2.51 1.48 9.74
CA GLU A 91 -3.22 1.90 8.54
C GLU A 91 -2.76 1.09 7.34
N ALA A 92 -3.67 0.86 6.40
CA ALA A 92 -3.35 0.22 5.12
C ALA A 92 -3.85 1.15 4.00
N VAL A 93 -2.93 1.60 3.15
CA VAL A 93 -3.17 2.68 2.19
C VAL A 93 -3.07 2.15 0.76
N LEU A 94 -4.09 2.44 -0.03
CA LEU A 94 -4.06 2.23 -1.47
C LEU A 94 -3.67 3.55 -2.14
N ILE A 95 -2.52 3.59 -2.78
CA ILE A 95 -2.03 4.75 -3.50
C ILE A 95 -2.08 4.51 -5.01
N ALA A 96 -2.68 5.44 -5.74
CA ALA A 96 -2.88 5.35 -7.18
C ALA A 96 -2.94 6.75 -7.79
N GLN A 97 -2.99 6.82 -9.11
CA GLN A 97 -3.20 8.09 -9.81
C GLN A 97 -4.61 8.63 -9.54
N ARG A 98 -5.61 7.73 -9.52
CA ARG A 98 -7.01 8.07 -9.26
C ARG A 98 -7.75 6.88 -8.66
N HIS A 99 -8.85 7.17 -7.98
CA HIS A 99 -9.69 6.14 -7.37
C HIS A 99 -11.13 6.28 -7.87
N PRO A 100 -11.69 5.26 -8.55
CA PRO A 100 -13.10 5.26 -8.95
C PRO A 100 -14.05 5.25 -7.75
N ASP A 101 -15.29 5.70 -7.97
CA ASP A 101 -16.30 5.71 -6.91
C ASP A 101 -16.59 4.32 -6.35
N THR A 102 -16.48 3.28 -7.17
CA THR A 102 -16.63 1.88 -6.72
C THR A 102 -15.61 1.50 -5.67
N VAL A 103 -14.36 1.97 -5.82
CA VAL A 103 -13.29 1.73 -4.85
C VAL A 103 -13.59 2.48 -3.55
N LYS A 104 -14.05 3.72 -3.64
CA LYS A 104 -14.40 4.52 -2.46
C LYS A 104 -15.56 3.89 -1.68
N ALA A 105 -16.57 3.38 -2.36
CA ALA A 105 -17.69 2.68 -1.73
C ALA A 105 -17.24 1.39 -1.04
N LEU A 106 -16.41 0.60 -1.69
CA LEU A 106 -15.87 -0.63 -1.12
C LEU A 106 -15.01 -0.35 0.11
N LEU A 107 -14.20 0.69 0.07
CA LEU A 107 -13.37 1.10 1.21
C LEU A 107 -14.24 1.37 2.44
N THR A 108 -15.32 2.11 2.27
CA THR A 108 -16.26 2.40 3.35
C THR A 108 -16.82 1.11 3.94
N GLU A 109 -17.19 0.16 3.10
CA GLU A 109 -17.73 -1.12 3.54
C GLU A 109 -16.69 -1.96 4.29
N LEU A 110 -15.45 -2.03 3.77
CA LEU A 110 -14.39 -2.79 4.42
C LEU A 110 -14.02 -2.21 5.78
N ASN A 111 -14.06 -0.88 5.92
CA ASN A 111 -13.74 -0.22 7.20
C ASN A 111 -14.79 -0.41 8.28
N ARG A 112 -15.95 -1.00 7.95
CA ARG A 112 -16.96 -1.40 8.93
C ARG A 112 -16.72 -2.80 9.47
N GLN A 113 -15.81 -3.56 8.86
CA GLN A 113 -15.51 -4.93 9.23
C GLN A 113 -14.37 -4.98 10.24
N LYS A 114 -14.28 -6.09 10.94
CA LYS A 114 -13.22 -6.33 11.93
C LYS A 114 -12.29 -7.42 11.45
N ASP A 115 -11.02 -7.30 11.81
CA ASP A 115 -10.03 -8.34 11.57
C ASP A 115 -10.22 -9.50 12.57
N LYS A 116 -9.34 -10.50 12.47
CA LYS A 116 -9.41 -11.69 13.34
C LYS A 116 -9.20 -11.40 14.82
N LYS A 117 -8.59 -10.26 15.15
CA LYS A 117 -8.40 -9.81 16.54
C LYS A 117 -9.53 -8.91 17.03
N GLY A 118 -10.57 -8.72 16.22
CA GLY A 118 -11.73 -7.92 16.58
C GLY A 118 -11.53 -6.42 16.44
N ARG A 119 -10.49 -5.96 15.76
CA ARG A 119 -10.23 -4.55 15.51
C ARG A 119 -10.76 -4.14 14.15
N LEU A 120 -11.32 -2.95 14.05
CA LEU A 120 -11.77 -2.42 12.76
C LEU A 120 -10.58 -2.23 11.81
N TYR A 121 -10.82 -2.51 10.53
CA TYR A 121 -9.84 -2.18 9.50
C TYR A 121 -9.72 -0.66 9.34
N HIS A 122 -8.53 -0.21 9.03
CA HIS A 122 -8.21 1.19 8.74
C HIS A 122 -7.60 1.29 7.34
N PHE A 123 -8.44 1.16 6.31
CA PHE A 123 -8.03 1.37 4.94
C PHE A 123 -8.18 2.84 4.57
N ALA A 124 -7.23 3.35 3.80
CA ALA A 124 -7.25 4.72 3.31
C ALA A 124 -6.87 4.76 1.83
N LEU A 125 -7.31 5.80 1.16
CA LEU A 125 -6.95 6.07 -0.24
C LEU A 125 -6.11 7.34 -0.28
N THR A 126 -5.08 7.33 -1.12
CA THR A 126 -4.33 8.53 -1.44
C THR A 126 -3.91 8.50 -2.91
N THR A 127 -3.41 9.60 -3.42
CA THR A 127 -2.91 9.68 -4.79
C THR A 127 -1.45 10.10 -4.77
N TRP A 128 -0.74 9.82 -5.85
CA TRP A 128 0.64 10.25 -6.00
C TRP A 128 0.75 11.77 -5.89
N ASP A 129 -0.22 12.48 -6.47
CA ASP A 129 -0.28 13.94 -6.42
C ASP A 129 -0.44 14.45 -4.99
N GLU A 130 -1.36 13.85 -4.22
CA GLU A 130 -1.55 14.21 -2.81
C GLU A 130 -0.31 13.98 -1.96
N GLU A 131 0.48 12.96 -2.33
CA GLU A 131 1.75 12.67 -1.65
C GLU A 131 2.93 13.50 -2.18
N GLY A 132 2.67 14.39 -3.14
CA GLY A 132 3.72 15.25 -3.70
C GLY A 132 4.69 14.51 -4.61
N ILE A 133 4.27 13.38 -5.17
CA ILE A 133 5.11 12.56 -6.04
C ILE A 133 4.66 12.75 -7.49
N ALA A 134 5.58 13.26 -8.32
CA ALA A 134 5.29 13.43 -9.73
C ALA A 134 5.32 12.09 -10.46
N LEU A 135 4.27 11.84 -11.27
CA LEU A 135 4.22 10.65 -12.09
C LEU A 135 5.32 10.70 -13.16
N PRO A 136 6.00 9.57 -13.44
CA PRO A 136 6.92 9.51 -14.57
C PRO A 136 6.15 9.82 -15.85
N PRO A 137 6.81 10.44 -16.86
CA PRO A 137 6.13 10.72 -18.11
C PRO A 137 5.66 9.43 -18.77
N ASP A 138 4.44 9.48 -19.33
CA ASP A 138 3.95 8.36 -20.11
C ASP A 138 4.85 8.15 -21.30
N ALA A 139 5.02 6.88 -21.65
CA ALA A 139 5.70 6.54 -22.86
C ALA A 139 4.88 7.00 -24.05
N ALA A 140 5.44 7.89 -24.79
CA ALA A 140 4.80 8.39 -26.01
C ALA A 140 4.76 7.30 -27.09
#